data_898ade144ffd11ae18126fa12f544e8e
#
_entry.id   898ade144ffd11ae18126fa12f544e8e
#
_cell.length_a   1.000
_cell.length_b   1.000
_cell.length_c   1.000
_cell.angle_alpha   90.00
_cell.angle_beta   90.00
_cell.angle_gamma   90.00
#
_symmetry.space_group_name_H-M   'P 1'
#
loop_
_entity.id
_entity.type
_entity.pdbx_description
1 polymer ?
#
loop_
_entity_poly.entity_id
_entity_poly.type
_entity_poly.pdbx_seq_one_letter_code
_entity_poly.pdbx_strand_id
1 'polypeptide(L)'
;EFADFARYMPNLIAGADNLGIAYKEVAGTFAYMTGKGQSAERAATLMENAFSVLGRVDVRDKLAKAGVDVFDDTGKIRSVVDIFTDLEGVLGRMNDEQKSSFLEKAGLVDKEAKSAFAVLTSDIGKLKESMNDVANSAGETDTALEYSANSMQKATEVWNQFKNIGTEVGELTLPVISAGLTVAGAVLA
;
A
#
# COMPACT_ATOMS: atom_id res chain seq x y z
N GLU A 1 9.80 -6.40 -13.73
CA GLU A 1 9.76 -6.09 -12.27
C GLU A 1 9.94 -4.59 -11.98
N PHE A 2 11.11 -3.96 -12.27
CA PHE A 2 11.22 -2.49 -12.13
C PHE A 2 10.29 -1.74 -13.08
N ALA A 3 10.20 -2.19 -14.31
CA ALA A 3 9.29 -1.62 -15.30
C ALA A 3 7.83 -1.73 -14.86
N ASP A 4 7.44 -2.84 -14.23
CA ASP A 4 6.10 -3.04 -13.72
C ASP A 4 5.82 -2.14 -12.51
N PHE A 5 6.77 -2.03 -11.58
CA PHE A 5 6.69 -1.10 -10.46
C PHE A 5 6.55 0.35 -10.96
N ALA A 6 7.42 0.79 -11.86
CA ALA A 6 7.37 2.13 -12.44
C ALA A 6 6.08 2.40 -13.23
N ARG A 7 5.46 1.35 -13.77
CA ARG A 7 4.19 1.43 -14.51
C ARG A 7 3.00 1.70 -13.60
N TYR A 8 2.94 1.05 -12.42
CA TYR A 8 1.75 1.09 -11.55
C TYR A 8 1.83 2.18 -10.49
N MET A 9 3.02 2.50 -9.98
CA MET A 9 3.19 3.45 -8.87
C MET A 9 2.61 4.84 -9.13
N PRO A 10 2.71 5.46 -10.32
CA PRO A 10 2.12 6.78 -10.54
C PRO A 10 0.61 6.83 -10.29
N ASN A 11 -0.11 5.80 -10.71
CA ASN A 11 -1.57 5.73 -10.50
C ASN A 11 -1.91 5.48 -9.03
N LEU A 12 -1.15 4.61 -8.36
CA LEU A 12 -1.30 4.35 -6.92
C LEU A 12 -1.07 5.61 -6.10
N ILE A 13 0.00 6.35 -6.40
CA ILE A 13 0.32 7.61 -5.71
C ILE A 13 -0.79 8.63 -5.94
N ALA A 14 -1.25 8.80 -7.19
CA ALA A 14 -2.31 9.74 -7.51
C ALA A 14 -3.64 9.39 -6.81
N GLY A 15 -4.00 8.11 -6.76
CA GLY A 15 -5.19 7.63 -6.06
C GLY A 15 -5.11 7.83 -4.55
N ALA A 16 -3.95 7.57 -3.97
CA ALA A 16 -3.67 7.73 -2.55
C ALA A 16 -3.65 9.21 -2.12
N ASP A 17 -3.04 10.07 -2.94
CA ASP A 17 -2.94 11.52 -2.71
C ASP A 17 -4.32 12.18 -2.63
N ASN A 18 -5.26 11.76 -3.47
CA ASN A 18 -6.66 12.21 -3.41
C ASN A 18 -7.35 11.91 -2.06
N LEU A 19 -6.88 10.92 -1.33
CA LEU A 19 -7.36 10.57 0.01
C LEU A 19 -6.51 11.17 1.12
N GLY A 20 -5.35 11.73 0.79
CA GLY A 20 -4.37 12.23 1.77
C GLY A 20 -3.50 11.12 2.37
N ILE A 21 -3.43 9.93 1.75
CA ILE A 21 -2.54 8.85 2.17
C ILE A 21 -1.11 9.22 1.77
N ALA A 22 -0.21 9.24 2.74
CA ALA A 22 1.19 9.57 2.50
C ALA A 22 1.86 8.55 1.57
N TYR A 23 2.73 9.03 0.69
CA TYR A 23 3.43 8.16 -0.28
C TYR A 23 4.17 6.99 0.39
N LYS A 24 4.77 7.21 1.58
CA LYS A 24 5.44 6.17 2.35
C LYS A 24 4.51 5.03 2.78
N GLU A 25 3.24 5.33 3.02
CA GLU A 25 2.24 4.31 3.31
C GLU A 25 1.86 3.53 2.06
N VAL A 26 1.82 4.19 0.90
CA VAL A 26 1.64 3.52 -0.40
C VAL A 26 2.79 2.54 -0.64
N ALA A 27 4.04 3.00 -0.46
CA ALA A 27 5.23 2.18 -0.66
C ALA A 27 5.30 1.00 0.33
N GLY A 28 5.02 1.23 1.62
CA GLY A 28 5.00 0.19 2.64
C GLY A 28 3.89 -0.85 2.41
N THR A 29 2.71 -0.40 2.01
CA THR A 29 1.61 -1.30 1.64
C THR A 29 1.95 -2.16 0.43
N PHE A 30 2.59 -1.56 -0.58
CA PHE A 30 3.03 -2.27 -1.77
C PHE A 30 4.11 -3.31 -1.43
N ALA A 31 5.10 -2.94 -0.61
CA ALA A 31 6.14 -3.84 -0.11
C ALA A 31 5.52 -5.02 0.65
N TYR A 32 4.59 -4.74 1.54
CA TYR A 32 3.86 -5.77 2.27
C TYR A 32 3.13 -6.74 1.33
N MET A 33 2.34 -6.24 0.39
CA MET A 33 1.56 -7.09 -0.51
C MET A 33 2.44 -7.98 -1.40
N THR A 34 3.52 -7.42 -1.94
CA THR A 34 4.48 -8.20 -2.75
C THR A 34 5.24 -9.20 -1.89
N GLY A 35 5.60 -8.86 -0.66
CA GLY A 35 6.16 -9.76 0.34
C GLY A 35 5.21 -10.90 0.74
N LYS A 36 3.90 -10.71 0.61
CA LYS A 36 2.87 -11.76 0.75
C LYS A 36 2.66 -12.58 -0.53
N GLY A 37 3.53 -12.42 -1.53
CA GLY A 37 3.51 -13.21 -2.77
C GLY A 37 2.58 -12.67 -3.85
N GLN A 38 2.04 -11.47 -3.71
CA GLN A 38 1.29 -10.84 -4.81
C GLN A 38 2.27 -10.35 -5.89
N SER A 39 1.92 -10.53 -7.17
CA SER A 39 2.67 -9.86 -8.24
C SER A 39 2.52 -8.34 -8.12
N ALA A 40 3.46 -7.58 -8.68
CA ALA A 40 3.41 -6.11 -8.67
C ALA A 40 2.08 -5.56 -9.23
N GLU A 41 1.62 -6.13 -10.35
CA GLU A 41 0.33 -5.80 -10.96
C GLU A 41 -0.84 -6.10 -10.02
N ARG A 42 -0.83 -7.28 -9.40
CA ARG A 42 -1.89 -7.69 -8.48
C ARG A 42 -1.90 -6.83 -7.23
N ALA A 43 -0.73 -6.53 -6.65
CA ALA A 43 -0.60 -5.64 -5.50
C ALA A 43 -1.16 -4.25 -5.82
N ALA A 44 -0.81 -3.68 -6.98
CA ALA A 44 -1.33 -2.39 -7.43
C ALA A 44 -2.86 -2.40 -7.54
N THR A 45 -3.43 -3.39 -8.23
CA THR A 45 -4.89 -3.52 -8.39
C THR A 45 -5.60 -3.64 -7.04
N LEU A 46 -5.06 -4.44 -6.12
CA LEU A 46 -5.63 -4.60 -4.78
C LEU A 46 -5.58 -3.29 -3.99
N MET A 47 -4.46 -2.56 -4.06
CA MET A 47 -4.30 -1.28 -3.37
C MET A 47 -5.24 -0.20 -3.92
N GLU A 48 -5.35 -0.07 -5.25
CA GLU A 48 -6.30 0.85 -5.89
C GLU A 48 -7.73 0.60 -5.41
N ASN A 49 -8.14 -0.66 -5.38
CA ASN A 49 -9.46 -1.04 -4.88
C ASN A 49 -9.63 -0.75 -3.39
N ALA A 50 -8.63 -1.06 -2.55
CA ALA A 50 -8.69 -0.77 -1.13
C ALA A 50 -8.83 0.74 -0.86
N PHE A 51 -8.00 1.56 -1.49
CA PHE A 51 -8.03 3.01 -1.32
C PHE A 51 -9.33 3.62 -1.86
N SER A 52 -9.78 3.17 -3.03
CA SER A 52 -11.07 3.60 -3.60
C SER A 52 -12.23 3.33 -2.63
N VAL A 53 -12.26 2.15 -2.04
CA VAL A 53 -13.31 1.75 -1.09
C VAL A 53 -13.23 2.56 0.21
N LEU A 54 -12.03 2.81 0.75
CA LEU A 54 -11.83 3.66 1.94
C LEU A 54 -12.27 5.10 1.68
N GLY A 55 -12.23 5.58 0.44
CA GLY A 55 -12.72 6.91 0.05
C GLY A 55 -14.24 7.04 0.02
N ARG A 56 -14.99 5.94 -0.04
CA ARG A 56 -16.45 5.97 -0.18
C ARG A 56 -17.14 6.31 1.14
N VAL A 57 -18.03 7.31 1.11
CA VAL A 57 -18.77 7.78 2.29
C VAL A 57 -19.61 6.66 2.92
N ASP A 58 -20.35 5.91 2.08
CA ASP A 58 -21.21 4.82 2.57
C ASP A 58 -20.44 3.68 3.26
N VAL A 59 -19.21 3.42 2.83
CA VAL A 59 -18.32 2.43 3.45
C VAL A 59 -17.76 2.96 4.78
N ARG A 60 -17.24 4.18 4.78
CA ARG A 60 -16.70 4.82 5.99
C ARG A 60 -17.71 4.87 7.13
N ASP A 61 -18.95 5.28 6.83
CA ASP A 61 -20.01 5.36 7.83
C ASP A 61 -20.36 4.00 8.44
N LYS A 62 -20.25 2.93 7.65
CA LYS A 62 -20.51 1.57 8.12
C LYS A 62 -19.32 1.01 8.91
N LEU A 63 -18.10 1.30 8.47
CA LEU A 63 -16.89 0.92 9.20
C LEU A 63 -16.81 1.64 10.56
N ALA A 64 -17.11 2.95 10.60
CA ALA A 64 -17.15 3.73 11.84
C ALA A 64 -18.17 3.18 12.84
N LYS A 65 -19.36 2.76 12.39
CA LYS A 65 -20.36 2.09 13.25
C LYS A 65 -19.85 0.78 13.86
N ALA A 66 -18.86 0.16 13.24
CA ALA A 66 -18.22 -1.05 13.73
C ALA A 66 -16.96 -0.77 14.59
N GLY A 67 -16.60 0.51 14.77
CA GLY A 67 -15.44 0.94 15.52
C GLY A 67 -14.15 1.05 14.68
N VAL A 68 -14.30 1.14 13.35
CA VAL A 68 -13.18 1.33 12.41
C VAL A 68 -13.29 2.70 11.76
N ASP A 69 -12.65 3.70 12.34
CA ASP A 69 -12.62 5.04 11.81
C ASP A 69 -11.55 5.17 10.72
N VAL A 70 -11.94 5.64 9.53
CA VAL A 70 -11.02 5.88 8.41
C VAL A 70 -10.37 7.26 8.50
N PHE A 71 -11.08 8.22 9.06
CA PHE A 71 -10.62 9.60 9.27
C PHE A 71 -10.59 9.93 10.76
N ASP A 72 -9.68 10.80 11.15
CA ASP A 72 -9.62 11.33 12.50
C ASP A 72 -10.64 12.49 12.71
N ASP A 73 -10.72 13.01 13.94
CA ASP A 73 -11.62 14.10 14.32
C ASP A 73 -11.34 15.41 13.56
N THR A 74 -10.17 15.54 12.93
CA THR A 74 -9.81 16.71 12.10
C THR A 74 -10.20 16.53 10.63
N GLY A 75 -10.70 15.35 10.24
CA GLY A 75 -11.04 14.99 8.89
C GLY A 75 -9.82 14.55 8.04
N LYS A 76 -8.68 14.31 8.67
CA LYS A 76 -7.51 13.72 8.03
C LYS A 76 -7.62 12.20 8.03
N ILE A 77 -7.22 11.57 6.92
CA ILE A 77 -7.17 10.11 6.88
C ILE A 77 -6.18 9.58 7.90
N ARG A 78 -6.57 8.54 8.62
CA ARG A 78 -5.69 7.82 9.56
C ARG A 78 -4.69 6.97 8.78
N SER A 79 -3.64 6.52 9.47
CA SER A 79 -2.66 5.65 8.82
C SER A 79 -3.31 4.34 8.34
N VAL A 80 -2.83 3.83 7.21
CA VAL A 80 -3.30 2.55 6.65
C VAL A 80 -3.16 1.44 7.69
N VAL A 81 -2.04 1.44 8.44
CA VAL A 81 -1.80 0.45 9.50
C VAL A 81 -2.87 0.52 10.59
N ASP A 82 -3.23 1.73 11.06
CA ASP A 82 -4.20 1.88 12.14
C ASP A 82 -5.60 1.47 11.70
N ILE A 83 -6.01 1.86 10.50
CA ILE A 83 -7.30 1.47 9.93
C ILE A 83 -7.41 -0.07 9.85
N PHE A 84 -6.39 -0.73 9.30
CA PHE A 84 -6.42 -2.19 9.13
C PHE A 84 -6.17 -2.95 10.44
N THR A 85 -5.50 -2.34 11.43
CA THR A 85 -5.40 -2.90 12.79
C THR A 85 -6.78 -2.93 13.46
N ASP A 86 -7.52 -1.83 13.42
CA ASP A 86 -8.86 -1.78 13.98
C ASP A 86 -9.80 -2.76 13.27
N LEU A 87 -9.70 -2.84 11.95
CA LEU A 87 -10.50 -3.77 11.15
C LEU A 87 -10.16 -5.24 11.48
N GLU A 88 -8.88 -5.58 11.64
CA GLU A 88 -8.46 -6.91 12.08
C GLU A 88 -9.04 -7.25 13.44
N GLY A 89 -9.01 -6.31 14.39
CA GLY A 89 -9.60 -6.46 15.72
C GLY A 89 -11.13 -6.73 15.68
N VAL A 90 -11.83 -6.16 14.71
CA VAL A 90 -13.26 -6.44 14.46
C VAL A 90 -13.44 -7.82 13.83
N LEU A 91 -12.70 -8.11 12.76
CA LEU A 91 -12.82 -9.36 12.00
C LEU A 91 -12.31 -10.58 12.79
N GLY A 92 -11.30 -10.39 13.65
CA GLY A 92 -10.71 -11.47 14.46
C GLY A 92 -11.70 -12.13 15.44
N ARG A 93 -12.82 -11.47 15.73
CA ARG A 93 -13.90 -11.98 16.59
C ARG A 93 -14.98 -12.74 15.81
N MET A 94 -14.85 -12.85 14.50
CA MET A 94 -15.85 -13.40 13.57
C MET A 94 -15.35 -14.69 12.93
N ASN A 95 -16.27 -15.62 12.67
CA ASN A 95 -16.00 -16.74 11.78
C ASN A 95 -16.03 -16.27 10.30
N ASP A 96 -15.65 -17.15 9.36
CA ASP A 96 -15.49 -16.76 7.95
C ASP A 96 -16.80 -16.31 7.29
N GLU A 97 -17.93 -16.91 7.65
CA GLU A 97 -19.26 -16.48 7.17
C GLU A 97 -19.59 -15.07 7.69
N GLN A 98 -19.34 -14.82 8.97
CA GLN A 98 -19.57 -13.52 9.59
C GLN A 98 -18.66 -12.46 9.00
N LYS A 99 -17.37 -12.76 8.74
CA LYS A 99 -16.43 -11.85 8.05
C LYS A 99 -16.94 -11.47 6.67
N SER A 100 -17.35 -12.45 5.87
CA SER A 100 -17.90 -12.20 4.53
C SER A 100 -19.14 -11.33 4.59
N SER A 101 -20.09 -11.67 5.46
CA SER A 101 -21.32 -10.90 5.65
C SER A 101 -21.05 -9.48 6.16
N PHE A 102 -20.08 -9.30 7.07
CA PHE A 102 -19.69 -7.99 7.57
C PHE A 102 -19.14 -7.12 6.43
N LEU A 103 -18.18 -7.64 5.66
CA LEU A 103 -17.58 -6.91 4.55
C LEU A 103 -18.62 -6.52 3.49
N GLU A 104 -19.55 -7.41 3.17
CA GLU A 104 -20.66 -7.10 2.25
C GLU A 104 -21.57 -5.99 2.79
N LYS A 105 -21.96 -6.08 4.04
CA LYS A 105 -22.78 -5.05 4.71
C LYS A 105 -22.03 -3.72 4.83
N ALA A 106 -20.71 -3.76 4.98
CA ALA A 106 -19.86 -2.58 4.92
C ALA A 106 -19.77 -1.98 3.51
N GLY A 107 -20.28 -2.65 2.48
CA GLY A 107 -20.28 -2.14 1.10
C GLY A 107 -19.12 -2.63 0.24
N LEU A 108 -18.35 -3.60 0.74
CA LEU A 108 -17.31 -4.28 -0.03
C LEU A 108 -17.95 -5.42 -0.84
N VAL A 109 -18.68 -5.07 -1.88
CA VAL A 109 -19.34 -6.05 -2.75
C VAL A 109 -18.40 -6.59 -3.83
N ASP A 110 -17.37 -5.84 -4.17
CA ASP A 110 -16.38 -6.19 -5.17
C ASP A 110 -15.41 -7.25 -4.66
N LYS A 111 -15.10 -8.24 -5.51
CA LYS A 111 -14.16 -9.33 -5.17
C LYS A 111 -12.75 -8.82 -4.91
N GLU A 112 -12.31 -7.82 -5.69
CA GLU A 112 -10.97 -7.25 -5.55
C GLU A 112 -10.85 -6.47 -4.25
N ALA A 113 -11.86 -5.68 -3.89
CA ALA A 113 -11.89 -4.98 -2.62
C ALA A 113 -11.87 -5.96 -1.43
N LYS A 114 -12.69 -7.02 -1.45
CA LYS A 114 -12.65 -8.07 -0.43
C LYS A 114 -11.28 -8.74 -0.32
N SER A 115 -10.67 -9.06 -1.48
CA SER A 115 -9.34 -9.67 -1.51
C SER A 115 -8.28 -8.73 -0.95
N ALA A 116 -8.33 -7.43 -1.28
CA ALA A 116 -7.42 -6.42 -0.75
C ALA A 116 -7.51 -6.33 0.78
N PHE A 117 -8.71 -6.24 1.30
CA PHE A 117 -8.95 -6.16 2.75
C PHE A 117 -8.51 -7.45 3.47
N ALA A 118 -8.76 -8.63 2.87
CA ALA A 118 -8.30 -9.90 3.41
C ALA A 118 -6.76 -9.99 3.48
N VAL A 119 -6.05 -9.54 2.44
CA VAL A 119 -4.59 -9.50 2.45
C VAL A 119 -4.09 -8.51 3.49
N LEU A 120 -4.64 -7.29 3.55
CA LEU A 120 -4.18 -6.24 4.46
C LEU A 120 -4.42 -6.57 5.94
N THR A 121 -5.47 -7.33 6.26
CA THR A 121 -5.74 -7.79 7.62
C THR A 121 -5.08 -9.13 7.98
N SER A 122 -4.45 -9.82 7.02
CA SER A 122 -3.92 -11.17 7.26
C SER A 122 -2.70 -11.22 8.17
N ASP A 123 -1.94 -10.12 8.30
CA ASP A 123 -0.73 -10.06 9.10
C ASP A 123 -0.36 -8.59 9.38
N ILE A 124 -1.01 -8.01 10.37
CA ILE A 124 -0.80 -6.61 10.77
C ILE A 124 0.64 -6.37 11.27
N GLY A 125 1.26 -7.38 11.88
CA GLY A 125 2.65 -7.29 12.32
C GLY A 125 3.59 -7.00 11.16
N LYS A 126 3.50 -7.79 10.09
CA LYS A 126 4.30 -7.58 8.88
C LYS A 126 3.92 -6.32 8.11
N LEU A 127 2.64 -5.93 8.09
CA LEU A 127 2.23 -4.65 7.50
C LEU A 127 2.92 -3.48 8.22
N LYS A 128 2.94 -3.51 9.55
CA LYS A 128 3.61 -2.51 10.39
C LYS A 128 5.12 -2.49 10.18
N GLU A 129 5.75 -3.65 10.11
CA GLU A 129 7.17 -3.81 9.80
C GLU A 129 7.50 -3.17 8.45
N SER A 130 6.80 -3.53 7.37
CA SER A 130 7.01 -2.95 6.04
C SER A 130 6.85 -1.44 6.01
N MET A 131 5.92 -0.87 6.78
CA MET A 131 5.78 0.59 6.91
C MET A 131 6.98 1.22 7.60
N ASN A 132 7.47 0.61 8.68
CA ASN A 132 8.63 1.10 9.42
C ASN A 132 9.90 1.01 8.58
N ASP A 133 10.08 -0.09 7.83
CA ASP A 133 11.24 -0.29 6.97
C ASP A 133 11.30 0.79 5.87
N VAL A 134 10.17 1.09 5.25
CA VAL A 134 10.08 2.20 4.28
C VAL A 134 10.36 3.55 4.95
N ALA A 135 9.80 3.79 6.13
CA ALA A 135 10.01 5.04 6.85
C ALA A 135 11.49 5.23 7.25
N ASN A 136 12.15 4.16 7.68
CA ASN A 136 13.55 4.18 8.11
C ASN A 136 14.52 4.29 6.91
N SER A 137 14.18 3.67 5.77
CA SER A 137 15.00 3.75 4.55
C SER A 137 14.88 5.11 3.86
N ALA A 138 13.79 5.84 4.11
CA ALA A 138 13.54 7.14 3.48
C ALA A 138 14.40 8.29 4.06
N GLY A 139 15.13 8.08 5.14
CA GLY A 139 15.98 9.04 5.87
C GLY A 139 16.01 10.46 5.28
N GLU A 140 15.46 11.46 5.96
CA GLU A 140 15.46 12.90 5.66
C GLU A 140 14.94 13.37 4.28
N THR A 141 14.50 12.48 3.40
CA THR A 141 14.01 12.83 2.04
C THR A 141 12.51 13.13 1.95
N ASP A 142 11.81 13.14 3.07
CA ASP A 142 10.34 13.37 3.11
C ASP A 142 9.93 14.69 2.41
N THR A 143 10.79 15.70 2.46
CA THR A 143 10.48 17.01 1.87
C THR A 143 10.75 17.09 0.36
N ALA A 144 11.66 16.29 -0.15
CA ALA A 144 12.04 16.32 -1.58
C ALA A 144 11.04 15.55 -2.46
N LEU A 145 10.39 14.53 -1.91
CA LEU A 145 9.44 13.68 -2.61
C LEU A 145 8.04 14.29 -2.74
N GLU A 146 7.63 15.14 -1.80
CA GLU A 146 6.35 15.87 -1.89
C GLU A 146 6.30 16.84 -3.07
N TYR A 147 7.44 17.33 -3.54
CA TYR A 147 7.52 18.39 -4.53
C TYR A 147 7.98 17.98 -5.93
N SER A 148 8.36 16.72 -6.16
CA SER A 148 8.79 16.35 -7.51
C SER A 148 7.57 16.18 -8.43
N ALA A 149 7.41 17.14 -9.35
CA ALA A 149 6.36 17.13 -10.38
C ALA A 149 6.53 15.98 -11.40
N ASN A 150 7.58 15.17 -11.28
CA ASN A 150 7.89 14.08 -12.20
C ASN A 150 7.57 12.74 -11.56
N SER A 151 6.46 12.11 -11.98
CA SER A 151 6.01 10.82 -11.49
C SER A 151 7.03 9.68 -11.71
N MET A 152 7.86 9.77 -12.73
CA MET A 152 8.92 8.79 -13.01
C MET A 152 10.05 8.87 -11.98
N GLN A 153 10.41 10.09 -11.54
CA GLN A 153 11.41 10.30 -10.50
C GLN A 153 10.95 9.75 -9.16
N LYS A 154 9.69 10.03 -8.77
CA LYS A 154 9.05 9.45 -7.59
C LYS A 154 9.04 7.91 -7.62
N ALA A 155 8.67 7.33 -8.76
CA ALA A 155 8.67 5.88 -8.93
C ALA A 155 10.07 5.27 -8.78
N THR A 156 11.11 5.92 -9.30
CA THR A 156 12.50 5.47 -9.19
C THR A 156 13.01 5.54 -7.75
N GLU A 157 12.69 6.58 -7.02
CA GLU A 157 13.10 6.75 -5.62
C GLU A 157 12.41 5.73 -4.71
N VAL A 158 11.11 5.55 -4.87
CA VAL A 158 10.35 4.48 -4.17
C VAL A 158 10.93 3.10 -4.47
N TRP A 159 11.31 2.83 -5.72
CA TRP A 159 11.95 1.57 -6.09
C TRP A 159 13.32 1.37 -5.43
N ASN A 160 14.12 2.42 -5.33
CA ASN A 160 15.43 2.30 -4.67
C ASN A 160 15.29 2.02 -3.17
N GLN A 161 14.30 2.60 -2.51
CA GLN A 161 13.95 2.30 -1.13
C GLN A 161 13.46 0.85 -1.00
N PHE A 162 12.61 0.41 -1.91
CA PHE A 162 12.10 -0.95 -1.96
C PHE A 162 13.21 -2.00 -2.10
N LYS A 163 14.22 -1.75 -2.92
CA LYS A 163 15.38 -2.65 -3.04
C LYS A 163 16.16 -2.79 -1.73
N ASN A 164 16.30 -1.71 -0.98
CA ASN A 164 17.01 -1.73 0.29
C ASN A 164 16.29 -2.58 1.34
N ILE A 165 14.96 -2.54 1.36
CA ILE A 165 14.13 -3.40 2.22
C ILE A 165 14.29 -4.88 1.84
N GLY A 166 14.24 -5.19 0.55
CA GLY A 166 14.36 -6.57 0.04
C GLY A 166 15.71 -7.24 0.35
N THR A 167 16.77 -6.46 0.62
CA THR A 167 18.07 -7.00 1.02
C THR A 167 18.15 -7.36 2.51
N GLU A 168 17.30 -6.80 3.35
CA GLU A 168 17.25 -7.09 4.79
C GLU A 168 16.28 -8.23 5.15
N VAL A 169 15.25 -8.45 4.36
CA VAL A 169 14.22 -9.50 4.62
C VAL A 169 14.57 -10.87 4.05
N GLY A 170 15.87 -11.17 3.87
CA GLY A 170 16.42 -12.52 3.61
C GLY A 170 16.07 -13.12 2.25
N GLU A 171 17.11 -13.40 1.48
CA GLU A 171 17.22 -14.37 0.36
C GLU A 171 16.00 -14.61 -0.54
N LEU A 172 15.28 -13.57 -0.92
CA LEU A 172 14.61 -13.58 -2.19
C LEU A 172 15.68 -13.28 -3.24
N THR A 173 16.18 -14.31 -3.90
CA THR A 173 17.07 -14.21 -5.05
C THR A 173 16.37 -13.40 -6.14
N LEU A 174 16.45 -12.08 -6.00
CA LEU A 174 16.15 -11.18 -7.12
C LEU A 174 17.29 -11.36 -8.13
N PRO A 175 17.01 -11.84 -9.34
CA PRO A 175 18.04 -11.90 -10.37
C PRO A 175 18.60 -10.50 -10.55
N VAL A 176 19.91 -10.40 -10.50
CA VAL A 176 20.72 -9.19 -10.59
C VAL A 176 20.21 -8.28 -11.72
N ILE A 177 19.56 -7.19 -11.36
CA ILE A 177 19.12 -6.14 -12.30
C ILE A 177 20.28 -5.14 -12.54
N SER A 178 21.51 -5.65 -12.57
CA SER A 178 22.66 -4.81 -12.92
C SER A 178 22.74 -4.47 -14.44
N ALA A 179 22.03 -5.23 -15.28
CA ALA A 179 22.03 -5.02 -16.72
C ALA A 179 21.05 -3.94 -17.22
N GLY A 180 20.03 -3.59 -16.43
CA GLY A 180 19.02 -2.60 -16.85
C GLY A 180 19.38 -1.15 -16.55
N LEU A 181 20.26 -0.90 -15.57
CA LEU A 181 20.66 0.48 -15.21
C LEU A 181 21.65 1.10 -16.22
N THR A 182 22.39 0.27 -16.95
CA THR A 182 23.33 0.77 -17.96
C THR A 182 22.64 1.29 -19.22
N VAL A 183 21.41 0.84 -19.50
CA VAL A 183 20.67 1.31 -20.69
C VAL A 183 19.94 2.64 -20.45
N ALA A 184 19.50 2.88 -19.21
CA ALA A 184 18.84 4.16 -18.90
C ALA A 184 19.83 5.34 -18.76
N GLY A 185 21.09 5.06 -18.41
CA GLY A 185 22.15 6.08 -18.36
C GLY A 185 22.70 6.48 -19.73
N ALA A 186 22.51 5.66 -20.76
CA ALA A 186 23.02 5.91 -22.11
C ALA A 186 22.04 6.72 -23.01
N VAL A 187 20.84 6.97 -22.55
CA VAL A 187 19.81 7.75 -23.29
C VAL A 187 19.72 9.19 -22.79
N LEU A 188 20.46 9.56 -21.72
CA LEU A 188 20.47 10.90 -21.13
C LEU A 188 21.84 11.58 -21.19
N ALA A 189 22.74 11.11 -22.07
CA ALA A 189 23.99 11.79 -22.38
C ALA A 189 23.95 12.41 -23.77
#